data_d7d16f993a06487c75d10ad3991257e2
#
_entry.id   d7d16f993a06487c75d10ad3991257e2
#
_cell.length_a   1.000
_cell.length_b   1.000
_cell.length_c   1.000
_cell.angle_alpha   90.00
_cell.angle_beta   90.00
_cell.angle_gamma   90.00
#
_symmetry.space_group_name_H-M   'P 1'
#
loop_
_entity.id
_entity.type
_entity.pdbx_description
1 polymer ?
#
loop_
_entity_poly.entity_id
_entity_poly.type
_entity_poly.pdbx_seq_one_letter_code
_entity_poly.pdbx_strand_id
1 'polypeptide(L)'
;MASQWIQGSDIIDSKWGVIWEKNWDKISIRVDPNDLRRMNYIFRDMPKKIPVILNRAINRIAAQAKVKVRRDIAQLITLKQKDIGRKIRLKKSSQSTLQAKIGISGWQFEVDKFRGRRLKRGASWQIFRQGSRETQLYKPDVPIFWGHGIHNYIFSSSTPGEFEGIFEREEDRRYPIWRKMGPSLSQVFTGAAGLAQKTLAETSHNLAARIRHEIKFELEKRKKQPTLF
;
A
#
# COMPACT_ATOMS: atom_id res chain seq x y z
N MET A 1 -17.99 -10.50 19.36
CA MET A 1 -17.67 -9.08 19.61
C MET A 1 -17.58 -8.41 18.26
N ALA A 2 -18.57 -7.57 17.94
CA ALA A 2 -18.63 -6.87 16.66
C ALA A 2 -17.54 -5.79 16.62
N SER A 3 -16.68 -5.86 15.62
CA SER A 3 -15.69 -4.82 15.33
C SER A 3 -16.42 -3.52 15.01
N GLN A 4 -16.30 -2.53 15.86
CA GLN A 4 -16.73 -1.17 15.56
C GLN A 4 -15.96 -0.67 14.33
N TRP A 5 -16.64 -0.64 13.21
CA TRP A 5 -16.18 0.07 12.01
C TRP A 5 -16.21 1.55 12.34
N ILE A 6 -15.06 2.18 12.31
CA ILE A 6 -14.94 3.63 12.43
C ILE A 6 -15.70 4.24 11.26
N GLN A 7 -16.89 4.76 11.54
CA GLN A 7 -17.70 5.52 10.59
C GLN A 7 -17.18 6.95 10.51
N GLY A 8 -17.08 7.44 9.29
CA GLY A 8 -17.10 8.87 8.97
C GLY A 8 -15.73 9.57 8.99
N SER A 9 -15.43 10.27 7.91
CA SER A 9 -14.70 11.56 7.79
C SER A 9 -13.44 11.83 8.62
N ASP A 10 -12.75 10.86 9.14
CA ASP A 10 -11.47 11.08 9.78
C ASP A 10 -10.37 11.19 8.72
N ILE A 11 -10.31 12.39 8.14
CA ILE A 11 -9.08 12.91 7.55
C ILE A 11 -8.13 13.02 8.75
N ILE A 12 -7.25 12.04 8.90
CA ILE A 12 -6.14 12.14 9.84
C ILE A 12 -5.20 13.19 9.28
N ASP A 13 -5.49 14.43 9.62
CA ASP A 13 -4.69 15.58 9.23
C ASP A 13 -3.41 15.53 10.08
N SER A 14 -2.33 15.09 9.49
CA SER A 14 -1.04 15.24 10.13
C SER A 14 -0.61 16.70 9.96
N LYS A 15 -0.07 17.30 10.99
CA LYS A 15 0.49 18.66 11.07
C LYS A 15 1.44 19.05 9.92
N TRP A 16 1.74 18.10 9.01
CA TRP A 16 2.74 18.19 7.93
C TRP A 16 2.20 17.79 6.56
N GLY A 17 0.88 17.83 6.35
CA GLY A 17 0.31 17.65 5.02
C GLY A 17 0.40 16.23 4.45
N VAL A 18 0.55 15.20 5.29
CA VAL A 18 0.41 13.80 4.88
C VAL A 18 -0.98 13.31 5.26
N ILE A 19 -1.79 12.98 4.27
CA ILE A 19 -3.21 12.65 4.44
C ILE A 19 -3.47 11.24 3.93
N TRP A 20 -4.31 10.49 4.65
CA TRP A 20 -4.92 9.26 4.20
C TRP A 20 -6.29 9.54 3.57
N GLU A 21 -6.45 9.25 2.29
CA GLU A 21 -7.73 9.38 1.59
C GLU A 21 -8.46 8.03 1.65
N LYS A 22 -9.41 7.87 2.57
CA LYS A 22 -10.13 6.62 2.84
C LYS A 22 -10.86 6.06 1.60
N ASN A 23 -11.45 6.92 0.79
CA ASN A 23 -12.23 6.50 -0.38
C ASN A 23 -11.40 5.90 -1.53
N TRP A 24 -10.07 6.03 -1.50
CA TRP A 24 -9.18 5.63 -2.59
C TRP A 24 -8.02 4.76 -2.14
N ASP A 25 -7.98 4.33 -0.88
CA ASP A 25 -6.84 3.58 -0.33
C ASP A 25 -5.49 4.22 -0.69
N LYS A 26 -5.40 5.52 -0.50
CA LYS A 26 -4.25 6.32 -0.93
C LYS A 26 -3.68 7.15 0.20
N ILE A 27 -2.35 7.18 0.28
CA ILE A 27 -1.60 8.14 1.10
C ILE A 27 -1.21 9.31 0.20
N SER A 28 -1.67 10.50 0.53
CA SER A 28 -1.29 11.74 -0.14
C SER A 28 -0.25 12.49 0.67
N ILE A 29 0.86 12.86 0.05
CA ILE A 29 1.95 13.63 0.64
C ILE A 29 1.99 14.98 -0.05
N ARG A 30 1.65 16.04 0.69
CA ARG A 30 1.67 17.44 0.22
C ARG A 30 2.49 18.29 1.19
N VAL A 31 2.85 19.48 0.77
CA VAL A 31 3.47 20.50 1.63
C VAL A 31 2.40 21.36 2.24
N ASP A 32 2.54 21.68 3.53
CA ASP A 32 1.66 22.61 4.22
C ASP A 32 1.80 24.01 3.60
N PRO A 33 0.67 24.74 3.38
CA PRO A 33 0.71 26.12 2.91
C PRO A 33 1.55 27.07 3.77
N ASN A 34 1.62 26.82 5.07
CA ASN A 34 2.43 27.63 6.00
C ASN A 34 3.94 27.40 5.77
N ASP A 35 4.35 26.16 5.47
CA ASP A 35 5.74 25.88 5.11
C ASP A 35 6.10 26.50 3.77
N LEU A 36 5.17 26.55 2.81
CA LEU A 36 5.34 27.28 1.55
C LEU A 36 5.58 28.78 1.78
N ARG A 37 4.82 29.42 2.69
CA ARG A 37 5.01 30.84 3.04
C ARG A 37 6.38 31.08 3.65
N ARG A 38 6.81 30.22 4.59
CA ARG A 38 8.16 30.30 5.20
C ARG A 38 9.27 30.13 4.15
N MET A 39 9.12 29.21 3.23
CA MET A 39 10.08 29.01 2.15
C MET A 39 10.12 30.19 1.19
N ASN A 40 8.99 30.80 0.84
CA ASN A 40 8.93 32.01 0.04
C ASN A 40 9.70 33.16 0.69
N TYR A 41 9.65 33.27 2.02
CA TYR A 41 10.45 34.27 2.75
C TYR A 41 11.95 33.98 2.68
N ILE A 42 12.36 32.71 2.92
CA ILE A 42 13.79 32.29 2.92
C ILE A 42 14.41 32.40 1.52
N PHE A 43 13.66 32.08 0.48
CA PHE A 43 14.11 32.09 -0.93
C PHE A 43 13.53 33.24 -1.75
N ARG A 44 13.34 34.40 -1.10
CA ARG A 44 12.78 35.61 -1.74
C ARG A 44 13.53 35.96 -3.05
N ASP A 45 14.83 35.78 -3.07
CA ASP A 45 15.68 36.08 -4.23
C ASP A 45 15.69 34.99 -5.30
N MET A 46 15.12 33.81 -5.00
CA MET A 46 15.14 32.65 -5.89
C MET A 46 13.84 31.84 -5.87
N PRO A 47 12.69 32.45 -6.18
CA PRO A 47 11.38 31.79 -6.07
C PRO A 47 11.25 30.55 -6.96
N LYS A 48 11.94 30.52 -8.10
CA LYS A 48 11.94 29.36 -9.03
C LYS A 48 12.59 28.09 -8.43
N LYS A 49 13.40 28.22 -7.38
CA LYS A 49 14.06 27.08 -6.71
C LYS A 49 13.15 26.35 -5.74
N ILE A 50 12.15 27.02 -5.20
CA ILE A 50 11.23 26.45 -4.19
C ILE A 50 10.51 25.20 -4.69
N PRO A 51 9.84 25.20 -5.86
CA PRO A 51 9.19 24.01 -6.38
C PRO A 51 10.16 22.84 -6.61
N VAL A 52 11.41 23.12 -6.99
CA VAL A 52 12.44 22.11 -7.22
C VAL A 52 12.83 21.42 -5.92
N ILE A 53 13.10 22.22 -4.85
CA ILE A 53 13.46 21.73 -3.52
C ILE A 53 12.34 20.84 -2.97
N LEU A 54 11.11 21.34 -2.98
CA LEU A 54 9.94 20.64 -2.49
C LEU A 54 9.67 19.36 -3.27
N ASN A 55 9.72 19.40 -4.57
CA ASN A 55 9.52 18.22 -5.42
C ASN A 55 10.53 17.12 -5.12
N ARG A 56 11.81 17.46 -4.90
CA ARG A 56 12.85 16.50 -4.48
C ARG A 56 12.54 15.88 -3.12
N ALA A 57 12.20 16.72 -2.13
CA ALA A 57 11.87 16.27 -0.78
C ALA A 57 10.67 15.31 -0.79
N ILE A 58 9.56 15.73 -1.41
CA ILE A 58 8.33 14.94 -1.51
C ILE A 58 8.58 13.59 -2.19
N ASN A 59 9.25 13.59 -3.35
CA ASN A 59 9.49 12.37 -4.10
C ASN A 59 10.39 11.38 -3.35
N ARG A 60 11.38 11.86 -2.62
CA ARG A 60 12.26 11.03 -1.82
C ARG A 60 11.53 10.41 -0.64
N ILE A 61 10.74 11.19 0.06
CA ILE A 61 9.92 10.69 1.18
C ILE A 61 8.84 9.72 0.69
N ALA A 62 8.19 10.02 -0.42
CA ALA A 62 7.20 9.11 -1.00
C ALA A 62 7.79 7.76 -1.40
N ALA A 63 9.01 7.73 -1.93
CA ALA A 63 9.72 6.49 -2.22
C ALA A 63 10.05 5.70 -0.94
N GLN A 64 10.50 6.37 0.12
CA GLN A 64 10.77 5.76 1.43
C GLN A 64 9.48 5.21 2.05
N ALA A 65 8.39 5.99 2.04
CA ALA A 65 7.09 5.58 2.56
C ALA A 65 6.54 4.35 1.82
N LYS A 66 6.66 4.29 0.49
CA LYS A 66 6.29 3.10 -0.29
C LYS A 66 7.05 1.85 0.17
N VAL A 67 8.36 1.97 0.40
CA VAL A 67 9.19 0.84 0.87
C VAL A 67 8.76 0.42 2.28
N LYS A 68 8.51 1.41 3.17
CA LYS A 68 8.07 1.15 4.53
C LYS A 68 6.72 0.43 4.55
N VAL A 69 5.70 0.96 3.88
CA VAL A 69 4.37 0.33 3.77
C VAL A 69 4.50 -1.13 3.32
N ARG A 70 5.31 -1.39 2.29
CA ARG A 70 5.55 -2.76 1.81
C ARG A 70 6.15 -3.66 2.89
N ARG A 71 7.13 -3.16 3.65
CA ARG A 71 7.79 -3.91 4.73
C ARG A 71 6.84 -4.19 5.88
N ASP A 72 6.11 -3.17 6.31
CA ASP A 72 5.19 -3.25 7.43
C ASP A 72 4.06 -4.27 7.13
N ILE A 73 3.47 -4.21 5.93
CA ILE A 73 2.49 -5.22 5.49
C ILE A 73 3.13 -6.62 5.43
N ALA A 74 4.35 -6.75 4.90
CA ALA A 74 5.04 -8.03 4.81
C ALA A 74 5.41 -8.64 6.16
N GLN A 75 5.50 -7.83 7.23
CA GLN A 75 5.67 -8.33 8.60
C GLN A 75 4.38 -8.91 9.17
N LEU A 76 3.23 -8.43 8.75
CA LEU A 76 1.93 -8.90 9.24
C LEU A 76 1.44 -10.16 8.54
N ILE A 77 1.58 -10.21 7.20
CA ILE A 77 1.02 -11.29 6.38
C ILE A 77 2.10 -12.16 5.74
N THR A 78 1.69 -13.34 5.30
CA THR A 78 2.61 -14.34 4.74
C THR A 78 2.87 -14.21 3.25
N LEU A 79 2.31 -13.20 2.59
CA LEU A 79 2.56 -12.92 1.17
C LEU A 79 4.04 -12.63 0.88
N LYS A 80 4.47 -12.97 -0.33
CA LYS A 80 5.81 -12.62 -0.83
C LYS A 80 5.91 -11.10 -1.03
N GLN A 81 7.03 -10.50 -0.63
CA GLN A 81 7.25 -9.05 -0.80
C GLN A 81 7.11 -8.56 -2.25
N LYS A 82 7.42 -9.41 -3.22
CA LYS A 82 7.26 -9.12 -4.65
C LYS A 82 5.80 -8.87 -5.01
N ASP A 83 4.89 -9.70 -4.50
CA ASP A 83 3.45 -9.60 -4.80
C ASP A 83 2.83 -8.39 -4.10
N ILE A 84 3.23 -8.12 -2.86
CA ILE A 84 2.86 -6.89 -2.14
C ILE A 84 3.32 -5.66 -2.95
N GLY A 85 4.57 -5.64 -3.39
CA GLY A 85 5.17 -4.52 -4.12
C GLY A 85 4.45 -4.19 -5.43
N ARG A 86 3.93 -5.20 -6.14
CA ARG A 86 3.15 -5.04 -7.39
C ARG A 86 1.82 -4.32 -7.19
N LYS A 87 1.24 -4.44 -6.01
CA LYS A 87 -0.07 -3.86 -5.65
C LYS A 87 0.04 -2.48 -4.99
N ILE A 88 1.27 -1.99 -4.74
CA ILE A 88 1.51 -0.65 -4.20
C ILE A 88 2.10 0.23 -5.31
N ARG A 89 1.34 1.23 -5.75
CA ARG A 89 1.73 2.16 -6.80
C ARG A 89 2.12 3.51 -6.22
N LEU A 90 3.15 4.13 -6.77
CA LEU A 90 3.59 5.48 -6.41
C LEU A 90 3.41 6.40 -7.62
N LYS A 91 2.58 7.43 -7.47
CA LYS A 91 2.52 8.58 -8.37
C LYS A 91 3.41 9.68 -7.78
N LYS A 92 4.52 9.97 -8.46
CA LYS A 92 5.46 11.01 -8.04
C LYS A 92 4.84 12.40 -8.17
N SER A 93 5.34 13.34 -7.38
CA SER A 93 5.00 14.75 -7.50
C SER A 93 5.70 15.37 -8.72
N SER A 94 5.12 16.44 -9.24
CA SER A 94 5.73 17.35 -10.20
C SER A 94 5.97 18.72 -9.54
N GLN A 95 6.72 19.59 -10.21
CA GLN A 95 6.96 20.95 -9.71
C GLN A 95 5.67 21.79 -9.66
N SER A 96 4.68 21.45 -10.49
CA SER A 96 3.38 22.13 -10.53
C SER A 96 2.40 21.62 -9.48
N THR A 97 2.41 20.31 -9.19
CA THR A 97 1.41 19.71 -8.29
C THR A 97 1.88 19.61 -6.84
N LEU A 98 3.19 19.53 -6.60
CA LEU A 98 3.82 19.38 -5.28
C LEU A 98 3.11 18.36 -4.37
N GLN A 99 2.58 17.31 -4.99
CA GLN A 99 1.84 16.25 -4.33
C GLN A 99 2.25 14.88 -4.88
N ALA A 100 2.68 13.97 -4.03
CA ALA A 100 2.85 12.55 -4.36
C ALA A 100 1.71 11.72 -3.78
N LYS A 101 1.32 10.65 -4.47
CA LYS A 101 0.28 9.72 -4.01
C LYS A 101 0.80 8.29 -4.02
N ILE A 102 0.58 7.56 -2.91
CA ILE A 102 0.84 6.14 -2.80
C ILE A 102 -0.51 5.43 -2.76
N GLY A 103 -0.82 4.66 -3.78
CA GLY A 103 -2.04 3.85 -3.87
C GLY A 103 -1.76 2.41 -3.42
N ILE A 104 -2.62 1.87 -2.57
CA ILE A 104 -2.62 0.49 -2.14
C ILE A 104 -3.85 -0.17 -2.76
N SER A 105 -3.65 -1.28 -3.48
CA SER A 105 -4.75 -1.95 -4.18
C SER A 105 -5.74 -2.60 -3.21
N GLY A 106 -7.03 -2.34 -3.43
CA GLY A 106 -8.14 -3.01 -2.75
C GLY A 106 -8.46 -4.41 -3.29
N TRP A 107 -7.80 -4.86 -4.35
CA TRP A 107 -8.01 -6.22 -4.87
C TRP A 107 -7.51 -7.27 -3.90
N GLN A 108 -8.36 -8.24 -3.64
CA GLN A 108 -8.05 -9.38 -2.81
C GLN A 108 -6.99 -10.29 -3.45
N PHE A 109 -6.27 -11.02 -2.62
CA PHE A 109 -5.39 -12.07 -3.07
C PHE A 109 -6.04 -13.44 -2.90
N GLU A 110 -5.68 -14.33 -3.77
CA GLU A 110 -6.04 -15.75 -3.67
C GLU A 110 -5.40 -16.36 -2.42
N VAL A 111 -6.15 -17.18 -1.71
CA VAL A 111 -5.71 -17.74 -0.41
C VAL A 111 -4.49 -18.65 -0.54
N ASP A 112 -4.30 -19.31 -1.69
CA ASP A 112 -3.11 -20.12 -1.98
C ASP A 112 -1.80 -19.33 -1.89
N LYS A 113 -1.81 -18.01 -2.17
CA LYS A 113 -0.63 -17.13 -2.03
C LYS A 113 -0.18 -16.93 -0.58
N PHE A 114 -1.06 -17.18 0.40
CA PHE A 114 -0.80 -17.09 1.84
C PHE A 114 -0.27 -18.40 2.42
N ARG A 115 0.84 -18.90 1.89
CA ARG A 115 1.42 -20.20 2.27
C ARG A 115 0.42 -21.35 2.17
N GLY A 116 -0.41 -21.35 1.11
CA GLY A 116 -1.34 -22.42 0.84
C GLY A 116 -0.64 -23.78 0.76
N ARG A 117 -1.28 -24.83 1.26
CA ARG A 117 -0.81 -26.22 1.19
C ARG A 117 -1.96 -27.14 0.83
N ARG A 118 -1.69 -28.06 -0.08
CA ARG A 118 -2.59 -29.15 -0.41
C ARG A 118 -2.55 -30.20 0.70
N LEU A 119 -3.70 -30.70 1.07
CA LEU A 119 -3.88 -31.83 1.98
C LEU A 119 -4.52 -33.00 1.22
N LYS A 120 -4.49 -34.20 1.80
CA LYS A 120 -5.18 -35.38 1.20
C LYS A 120 -6.69 -35.10 1.00
N ARG A 121 -7.31 -34.41 1.96
CA ARG A 121 -8.71 -33.97 1.89
C ARG A 121 -8.79 -32.52 2.31
N GLY A 122 -8.80 -31.59 1.33
CA GLY A 122 -8.91 -30.16 1.60
C GLY A 122 -7.63 -29.38 1.39
N ALA A 123 -7.54 -28.25 2.07
CA ALA A 123 -6.43 -27.31 1.96
C ALA A 123 -6.15 -26.61 3.29
N SER A 124 -4.95 -26.06 3.43
CA SER A 124 -4.60 -25.21 4.57
C SER A 124 -3.82 -24.00 4.11
N TRP A 125 -3.97 -22.88 4.83
CA TRP A 125 -3.28 -21.60 4.55
C TRP A 125 -3.03 -20.83 5.84
N GLN A 126 -2.18 -19.83 5.75
CA GLN A 126 -1.86 -18.96 6.88
C GLN A 126 -1.79 -17.51 6.38
N ILE A 127 -2.78 -16.69 6.72
CA ILE A 127 -2.85 -15.29 6.30
C ILE A 127 -1.87 -14.43 7.10
N PHE A 128 -2.01 -14.43 8.42
CA PHE A 128 -1.17 -13.63 9.31
C PHE A 128 0.04 -14.45 9.81
N ARG A 129 1.21 -13.81 9.93
CA ARG A 129 2.42 -14.47 10.43
C ARG A 129 2.33 -14.93 11.88
N GLN A 130 1.64 -14.12 12.71
CA GLN A 130 1.41 -14.42 14.12
C GLN A 130 0.10 -15.19 14.36
N GLY A 131 -0.67 -15.45 13.30
CA GLY A 131 -1.91 -16.20 13.37
C GLY A 131 -1.72 -17.69 13.24
N SER A 132 -2.72 -18.46 13.69
CA SER A 132 -2.81 -19.89 13.44
C SER A 132 -2.95 -20.18 11.95
N ARG A 133 -2.55 -21.39 11.55
CA ARG A 133 -2.83 -21.89 10.21
C ARG A 133 -4.27 -22.34 10.14
N GLU A 134 -5.02 -21.79 9.22
CA GLU A 134 -6.37 -22.26 8.91
C GLU A 134 -6.26 -23.57 8.12
N THR A 135 -7.00 -24.57 8.54
CA THR A 135 -7.10 -25.86 7.86
C THR A 135 -8.55 -26.16 7.65
N GLN A 136 -8.93 -26.31 6.39
CA GLN A 136 -10.29 -26.73 6.03
C GLN A 136 -10.21 -28.07 5.29
N LEU A 137 -10.86 -29.06 5.87
CA LEU A 137 -10.99 -30.37 5.28
C LEU A 137 -12.23 -30.39 4.40
N TYR A 138 -12.20 -31.26 3.38
CA TYR A 138 -13.36 -31.54 2.58
C TYR A 138 -14.48 -32.09 3.48
N LYS A 139 -15.60 -31.38 3.52
CA LYS A 139 -16.86 -31.82 4.13
C LYS A 139 -17.91 -31.85 3.04
N PRO A 140 -18.89 -32.77 3.08
CA PRO A 140 -19.97 -32.79 2.10
C PRO A 140 -20.70 -31.46 1.99
N ASP A 141 -20.94 -30.79 3.13
CA ASP A 141 -21.74 -29.56 3.21
C ASP A 141 -20.98 -28.30 2.74
N VAL A 142 -19.64 -28.27 2.84
CA VAL A 142 -18.80 -27.15 2.40
C VAL A 142 -17.50 -27.71 1.82
N PRO A 143 -17.53 -28.18 0.59
CA PRO A 143 -16.37 -28.83 -0.01
C PRO A 143 -15.32 -27.78 -0.43
N ILE A 144 -14.24 -27.73 0.33
CA ILE A 144 -13.02 -26.98 -0.03
C ILE A 144 -11.99 -27.95 -0.57
N PHE A 145 -11.43 -27.64 -1.72
CA PHE A 145 -10.47 -28.50 -2.37
C PHE A 145 -9.35 -27.69 -3.04
N TRP A 146 -8.19 -28.33 -3.15
CA TRP A 146 -7.11 -27.85 -4.00
C TRP A 146 -7.36 -28.40 -5.40
N GLY A 147 -7.63 -27.51 -6.36
CA GLY A 147 -7.95 -27.90 -7.72
C GLY A 147 -6.90 -27.44 -8.72
N HIS A 148 -6.76 -28.25 -9.75
CA HIS A 148 -6.13 -27.85 -11.01
C HIS A 148 -7.24 -27.68 -12.03
N GLY A 149 -7.24 -26.62 -12.79
CA GLY A 149 -8.20 -26.37 -13.84
C GLY A 149 -7.53 -26.00 -15.14
N ILE A 150 -8.07 -26.52 -16.26
CA ILE A 150 -7.75 -26.04 -17.59
C ILE A 150 -8.73 -24.91 -17.89
N HIS A 151 -8.22 -23.75 -18.23
CA HIS A 151 -8.93 -22.48 -18.34
C HIS A 151 -10.10 -22.46 -19.33
N ASN A 152 -10.25 -23.48 -20.16
CA ASN A 152 -11.20 -23.53 -21.28
C ASN A 152 -12.67 -23.71 -20.91
N TYR A 153 -13.01 -23.96 -19.63
CA TYR A 153 -14.40 -24.27 -19.25
C TYR A 153 -15.11 -23.22 -18.42
N ILE A 154 -14.42 -22.18 -17.94
CA ILE A 154 -15.04 -21.23 -16.99
C ILE A 154 -15.07 -19.79 -17.52
N PHE A 155 -14.15 -19.40 -18.40
CA PHE A 155 -14.15 -18.07 -19.03
C PHE A 155 -13.61 -18.14 -20.46
N SER A 156 -14.26 -17.45 -21.38
CA SER A 156 -13.84 -17.25 -22.76
C SER A 156 -12.60 -16.34 -22.88
N SER A 157 -11.51 -16.67 -22.20
CA SER A 157 -10.24 -16.04 -22.48
C SER A 157 -9.44 -16.90 -23.44
N SER A 158 -8.93 -16.29 -24.46
CA SER A 158 -8.25 -16.90 -25.61
C SER A 158 -6.90 -17.54 -25.29
N THR A 159 -6.52 -17.69 -24.03
CA THR A 159 -5.24 -18.29 -23.64
C THR A 159 -5.49 -19.48 -22.72
N PRO A 160 -5.22 -20.72 -23.20
CA PRO A 160 -5.28 -21.89 -22.34
C PRO A 160 -4.17 -21.80 -21.29
N GLY A 161 -4.53 -21.81 -20.01
CA GLY A 161 -3.60 -21.83 -18.88
C GLY A 161 -4.08 -22.79 -17.81
N GLU A 162 -3.18 -23.59 -17.31
CA GLU A 162 -3.44 -24.34 -16.09
C GLU A 162 -3.43 -23.35 -14.93
N PHE A 163 -4.46 -23.38 -14.10
CA PHE A 163 -4.49 -22.63 -12.85
C PHE A 163 -4.62 -23.59 -11.66
N GLU A 164 -3.86 -23.32 -10.67
CA GLU A 164 -3.87 -24.05 -9.41
C GLU A 164 -4.34 -23.12 -8.30
N GLY A 165 -5.15 -23.63 -7.38
CA GLY A 165 -5.64 -22.80 -6.28
C GLY A 165 -6.57 -23.54 -5.32
N ILE A 166 -7.06 -22.82 -4.34
CA ILE A 166 -8.02 -23.29 -3.36
C ILE A 166 -9.40 -22.81 -3.76
N PHE A 167 -10.31 -23.76 -3.91
CA PHE A 167 -11.67 -23.54 -4.37
C PHE A 167 -12.69 -23.99 -3.32
N GLU A 168 -13.83 -23.34 -3.33
CA GLU A 168 -14.99 -23.61 -2.48
C GLU A 168 -16.21 -23.81 -3.37
N ARG A 169 -17.04 -24.79 -3.05
CA ARG A 169 -18.35 -24.97 -3.66
C ARG A 169 -19.41 -24.39 -2.76
N GLU A 170 -20.47 -23.92 -3.40
CA GLU A 170 -21.66 -23.41 -2.74
C GLU A 170 -22.57 -24.57 -2.44
N GLU A 171 -22.69 -25.38 -1.72
CA GLU A 171 -23.47 -26.62 -1.57
C GLU A 171 -22.82 -27.86 -2.20
N ASP A 172 -23.51 -28.95 -2.14
CA ASP A 172 -23.14 -30.27 -2.69
C ASP A 172 -23.18 -30.33 -4.23
N ARG A 173 -23.54 -29.24 -4.87
CA ARG A 173 -23.65 -29.17 -6.33
C ARG A 173 -22.26 -29.12 -6.97
N ARG A 174 -22.15 -29.67 -8.18
CA ARG A 174 -20.91 -29.61 -8.97
C ARG A 174 -20.49 -28.17 -9.29
N TYR A 175 -21.43 -27.28 -9.46
CA TYR A 175 -21.28 -25.85 -9.76
C TYR A 175 -22.30 -25.04 -8.95
N PRO A 176 -22.03 -23.74 -8.64
CA PRO A 176 -20.83 -22.97 -8.96
C PRO A 176 -19.61 -23.32 -8.06
N ILE A 177 -18.43 -23.04 -8.60
CA ILE A 177 -17.15 -23.18 -7.88
C ILE A 177 -16.53 -21.81 -7.78
N TRP A 178 -16.21 -21.39 -6.58
CA TRP A 178 -15.58 -20.10 -6.30
C TRP A 178 -14.14 -20.26 -5.85
N ARG A 179 -13.28 -19.36 -6.32
CA ARG A 179 -11.92 -19.32 -5.82
C ARG A 179 -11.91 -18.65 -4.45
N LYS A 180 -11.29 -19.31 -3.47
CA LYS A 180 -11.19 -18.77 -2.11
C LYS A 180 -10.28 -17.55 -2.10
N MET A 181 -10.81 -16.42 -1.64
CA MET A 181 -10.10 -15.15 -1.59
C MET A 181 -9.71 -14.80 -0.16
N GLY A 182 -8.50 -14.26 0.00
CA GLY A 182 -8.03 -13.69 1.26
C GLY A 182 -8.20 -12.17 1.30
N PRO A 183 -7.65 -11.51 2.32
CA PRO A 183 -7.78 -10.07 2.46
C PRO A 183 -7.03 -9.30 1.37
N SER A 184 -7.48 -8.09 1.07
CA SER A 184 -6.74 -7.14 0.25
C SER A 184 -5.63 -6.46 1.08
N LEU A 185 -4.62 -5.90 0.40
CA LEU A 185 -3.56 -5.14 1.11
C LEU A 185 -4.10 -3.90 1.80
N SER A 186 -5.11 -3.27 1.22
CA SER A 186 -5.79 -2.12 1.80
C SER A 186 -6.45 -2.49 3.13
N GLN A 187 -7.24 -3.58 3.17
CA GLN A 187 -7.85 -4.08 4.40
C GLN A 187 -6.80 -4.42 5.47
N VAL A 188 -5.69 -5.07 5.09
CA VAL A 188 -4.60 -5.35 6.03
C VAL A 188 -3.95 -4.08 6.57
N PHE A 189 -3.72 -3.09 5.70
CA PHE A 189 -3.06 -1.85 6.09
C PHE A 189 -3.93 -0.98 7.01
N THR A 190 -5.24 -0.89 6.74
CA THR A 190 -6.18 -0.10 7.54
C THR A 190 -6.69 -0.84 8.76
N GLY A 191 -6.83 -2.16 8.68
CA GLY A 191 -7.36 -3.01 9.75
C GLY A 191 -6.32 -3.36 10.83
N ALA A 192 -5.03 -3.30 10.53
CA ALA A 192 -3.99 -3.50 11.52
C ALA A 192 -3.92 -2.29 12.46
N ALA A 193 -4.20 -2.52 13.76
CA ALA A 193 -4.30 -1.48 14.77
C ALA A 193 -3.10 -0.51 14.71
N GLY A 194 -3.37 0.74 14.33
CA GLY A 194 -2.40 1.83 14.33
C GLY A 194 -1.34 1.80 13.20
N LEU A 195 -1.34 0.83 12.29
CA LEU A 195 -0.30 0.75 11.25
C LEU A 195 -0.36 1.95 10.29
N ALA A 196 -1.55 2.30 9.81
CA ALA A 196 -1.73 3.45 8.94
C ALA A 196 -1.32 4.75 9.65
N GLN A 197 -1.79 4.96 10.89
CA GLN A 197 -1.46 6.13 11.70
C GLN A 197 0.04 6.23 11.98
N LYS A 198 0.67 5.14 12.38
CA LYS A 198 2.12 5.09 12.61
C LYS A 198 2.90 5.45 11.35
N THR A 199 2.53 4.87 10.21
CA THR A 199 3.19 5.16 8.93
C THR A 199 3.01 6.61 8.51
N LEU A 200 1.82 7.20 8.72
CA LEU A 200 1.55 8.61 8.44
C LEU A 200 2.37 9.53 9.34
N ALA A 201 2.38 9.29 10.65
CA ALA A 201 3.14 10.09 11.61
C ALA A 201 4.64 10.08 11.30
N GLU A 202 5.23 8.92 11.06
CA GLU A 202 6.65 8.81 10.68
C GLU A 202 6.95 9.47 9.33
N THR A 203 6.05 9.32 8.35
CA THR A 203 6.25 9.94 7.02
C THR A 203 6.21 11.45 7.11
N SER A 204 5.31 12.03 7.91
CA SER A 204 5.20 13.48 8.10
C SER A 204 6.42 14.04 8.85
N HIS A 205 6.85 13.37 9.91
CA HIS A 205 8.07 13.75 10.62
C HIS A 205 9.30 13.76 9.68
N ASN A 206 9.46 12.69 8.89
CA ASN A 206 10.57 12.56 7.95
C ASN A 206 10.48 13.59 6.81
N LEU A 207 9.28 14.00 6.38
CA LEU A 207 9.10 15.04 5.37
C LEU A 207 9.66 16.38 5.85
N ALA A 208 9.33 16.79 7.07
CA ALA A 208 9.86 18.01 7.67
C ALA A 208 11.39 18.02 7.75
N ALA A 209 11.97 16.94 8.25
CA ALA A 209 13.41 16.78 8.32
C ALA A 209 14.07 16.84 6.93
N ARG A 210 13.44 16.20 5.93
CA ARG A 210 13.96 16.20 4.56
C ARG A 210 13.87 17.56 3.90
N ILE A 211 12.79 18.30 4.09
CA ILE A 211 12.66 19.67 3.57
C ILE A 211 13.79 20.55 4.14
N ARG A 212 14.03 20.50 5.46
CA ARG A 212 15.13 21.25 6.10
C ARG A 212 16.48 20.89 5.49
N HIS A 213 16.72 19.61 5.25
CA HIS A 213 17.96 19.14 4.62
C HIS A 213 18.14 19.67 3.19
N GLU A 214 17.11 19.63 2.37
CA GLU A 214 17.16 20.13 0.99
C GLU A 214 17.38 21.66 0.94
N ILE A 215 16.75 22.39 1.88
CA ILE A 215 16.98 23.82 2.05
C ILE A 215 18.45 24.10 2.37
N LYS A 216 19.00 23.42 3.39
CA LYS A 216 20.40 23.57 3.79
C LYS A 216 21.35 23.28 2.63
N PHE A 217 21.10 22.18 1.92
CA PHE A 217 21.89 21.79 0.75
C PHE A 217 21.90 22.87 -0.35
N GLU A 218 20.73 23.45 -0.66
CA GLU A 218 20.66 24.48 -1.71
C GLU A 218 21.33 25.79 -1.28
N LEU A 219 21.24 26.16 0.01
CA LEU A 219 21.95 27.32 0.56
C LEU A 219 23.47 27.13 0.57
N GLU A 220 23.96 25.94 0.93
CA GLU A 220 25.40 25.62 0.89
C GLU A 220 25.94 25.61 -0.55
N LYS A 221 25.15 25.10 -1.50
CA LYS A 221 25.50 25.13 -2.91
C LYS A 221 25.68 26.57 -3.42
N ARG A 222 24.80 27.48 -2.97
CA ARG A 222 24.90 28.92 -3.30
C ARG A 222 26.21 29.54 -2.77
N LYS A 223 26.60 29.19 -1.54
CA LYS A 223 27.86 29.70 -0.95
C LYS A 223 29.08 29.25 -1.73
N LYS A 224 29.06 28.05 -2.32
CA LYS A 224 30.18 27.49 -3.09
C LYS A 224 30.26 27.96 -4.54
N GLN A 225 29.17 28.55 -5.06
CA GLN A 225 29.10 29.16 -6.38
C GLN A 225 28.80 30.66 -6.21
N PRO A 226 29.79 31.49 -5.80
CA PRO A 226 29.60 32.93 -5.88
C PRO A 226 29.36 33.27 -7.35
N THR A 227 28.24 33.92 -7.63
CA THR A 227 27.93 34.47 -8.98
C THR A 227 29.10 35.34 -9.37
N LEU A 228 29.86 34.94 -10.40
CA LEU A 228 30.70 35.80 -11.16
C LEU A 228 29.75 36.81 -11.83
N PHE A 229 29.72 38.03 -11.31
CA PHE A 229 29.18 39.20 -11.97
C PHE A 229 30.31 39.84 -12.80
#